data_5e17d0119aab8a2326ace60f4ad4ee7e
#
_entry.id   5e17d0119aab8a2326ace60f4ad4ee7e
#
_cell.length_a   1.000
_cell.length_b   1.000
_cell.length_c   1.000
_cell.angle_alpha   90.00
_cell.angle_beta   90.00
_cell.angle_gamma   90.00
#
_symmetry.space_group_name_H-M   'P 1'
#
loop_
_entity.id
_entity.type
_entity.pdbx_description
1 polymer ?
#
loop_
_entity_poly.entity_id
_entity_poly.type
_entity_poly.pdbx_seq_one_letter_code
_entity_poly.pdbx_strand_id
1 'polypeptide(L)'
;TNYASISTENITISGSNYCCVGGVLGLMQSATTTYTNCDNYGNIDVQSVSVNAPAFGGVFGRADGAYTYTVTDCDNMAESVFVGNMSWASNIHIGGVLALTTNSAVLNMTDCDNSAHVKNYCSTSNSGTSNYSHLGGILGIASASKATLTNCKNSGKIENATINANGDASKGIRHCIGGIVGRANNATTVDNCDNSGAVCATADKGYMFFVGGITGEGSSALTIQDCDNTSDVSSTATSGSVLMGGVSARLANGGSIKNSTNNAKVTLAGTVLNGSSDTGYQSSIAGIVGAVAGAEATLENCKNLSAAVVDNASKNNNANVRHSVGGMVGRCVKVVTLTGCTNEGKVTSSAGNGLMFNIGGMTGYSDVSHSITNCVNAGEV
;
A
#
# COMPACT_ATOMS: atom_id res chain seq x y z
N THR A 1 12.08 25.15 -2.76
CA THR A 1 10.63 25.11 -2.90
C THR A 1 10.22 25.26 -4.37
N ASN A 2 9.33 24.42 -4.86
CA ASN A 2 8.76 24.49 -6.21
C ASN A 2 7.30 24.96 -6.17
N TYR A 3 6.96 25.94 -7.00
CA TYR A 3 5.58 26.41 -7.19
C TYR A 3 5.03 26.14 -8.59
N ALA A 4 5.90 25.75 -9.54
CA ALA A 4 5.50 25.50 -10.90
C ALA A 4 4.95 24.07 -11.07
N SER A 5 3.81 23.95 -11.74
CA SER A 5 3.30 22.63 -12.13
C SER A 5 4.21 21.98 -13.18
N ILE A 6 4.36 20.68 -13.10
CA ILE A 6 5.12 19.87 -14.05
C ILE A 6 4.11 19.01 -14.82
N SER A 7 4.08 19.15 -16.13
CA SER A 7 3.34 18.26 -17.03
C SER A 7 4.26 17.57 -18.02
N THR A 8 3.95 16.33 -18.36
CA THR A 8 4.68 15.60 -19.40
C THR A 8 3.69 15.00 -20.39
N GLU A 9 3.93 15.17 -21.68
CA GLU A 9 3.12 14.63 -22.75
C GLU A 9 4.00 14.01 -23.84
N ASN A 10 3.54 12.89 -24.41
CA ASN A 10 4.15 12.25 -25.58
C ASN A 10 5.65 11.88 -25.43
N ILE A 11 6.05 11.45 -24.23
CA ILE A 11 7.42 10.98 -23.96
C ILE A 11 7.49 9.49 -24.28
N THR A 12 8.38 9.10 -25.20
CA THR A 12 8.71 7.69 -25.45
C THR A 12 10.18 7.43 -25.11
N ILE A 13 10.41 6.52 -24.19
CA ILE A 13 11.75 6.11 -23.77
C ILE A 13 11.91 4.61 -24.08
N SER A 14 12.85 4.29 -24.97
CA SER A 14 13.14 2.92 -25.39
C SER A 14 14.25 2.26 -24.57
N GLY A 15 14.24 0.94 -24.54
CA GLY A 15 15.24 0.13 -23.82
C GLY A 15 14.98 0.01 -22.33
N SER A 16 16.03 -0.18 -21.56
CA SER A 16 15.99 -0.32 -20.10
C SER A 16 16.06 1.02 -19.33
N ASN A 17 15.90 2.13 -20.04
CA ASN A 17 15.91 3.47 -19.47
C ASN A 17 14.63 3.74 -18.67
N TYR A 18 14.68 4.70 -17.77
CA TYR A 18 13.57 5.07 -16.89
C TYR A 18 13.25 6.56 -16.97
N CYS A 19 12.01 6.90 -16.64
CA CYS A 19 11.55 8.28 -16.49
C CYS A 19 11.34 8.58 -15.02
N CYS A 20 11.99 9.64 -14.53
CA CYS A 20 11.84 10.09 -13.16
C CYS A 20 11.36 11.53 -13.16
N VAL A 21 10.25 11.80 -12.46
CA VAL A 21 9.72 13.14 -12.27
C VAL A 21 9.57 13.41 -10.78
N GLY A 22 9.99 14.57 -10.35
CA GLY A 22 9.79 15.09 -9.00
C GLY A 22 9.65 16.61 -9.05
N GLY A 23 8.82 17.16 -8.20
CA GLY A 23 8.58 18.61 -8.13
C GLY A 23 9.86 19.42 -7.88
N VAL A 24 10.78 18.85 -7.09
CA VAL A 24 12.08 19.47 -6.78
C VAL A 24 13.20 18.78 -7.55
N LEU A 25 13.23 17.43 -7.55
CA LEU A 25 14.30 16.70 -8.21
C LEU A 25 13.82 15.35 -8.76
N GLY A 26 14.00 15.10 -10.06
CA GLY A 26 13.61 13.85 -10.70
C GLY A 26 14.47 12.65 -10.26
N LEU A 27 15.78 12.81 -10.14
CA LEU A 27 16.71 11.73 -9.80
C LEU A 27 17.79 12.16 -8.82
N MET A 28 17.88 11.49 -7.68
CA MET A 28 18.99 11.55 -6.73
C MET A 28 19.98 10.43 -7.04
N GLN A 29 21.17 10.74 -7.51
CA GLN A 29 22.19 9.75 -7.93
C GLN A 29 23.61 10.23 -7.68
N SER A 30 23.87 10.80 -6.54
CA SER A 30 25.23 11.25 -6.18
C SER A 30 25.49 10.92 -4.72
N ALA A 31 26.70 11.10 -4.26
CA ALA A 31 27.20 10.81 -2.92
C ALA A 31 26.16 10.96 -1.81
N THR A 32 26.42 10.48 -0.63
CA THR A 32 25.59 10.70 0.57
C THR A 32 25.15 12.16 0.65
N THR A 33 23.85 12.39 0.63
CA THR A 33 23.26 13.73 0.46
C THR A 33 22.11 13.94 1.44
N THR A 34 22.02 15.17 1.96
CA THR A 34 20.91 15.62 2.79
C THR A 34 20.05 16.63 2.01
N TYR A 35 18.76 16.45 2.04
CA TYR A 35 17.74 17.36 1.52
C TYR A 35 16.89 17.83 2.70
N THR A 36 16.77 19.13 2.87
CA THR A 36 16.03 19.73 3.98
C THR A 36 15.18 20.90 3.47
N ASN A 37 13.93 20.98 3.95
CA ASN A 37 12.97 22.03 3.57
C ASN A 37 12.80 22.14 2.04
N CYS A 38 12.63 20.99 1.38
CA CYS A 38 12.46 20.92 -0.06
C CYS A 38 11.00 20.65 -0.42
N ASP A 39 10.18 21.70 -0.54
CA ASP A 39 8.75 21.58 -0.70
C ASP A 39 8.30 21.71 -2.14
N ASN A 40 7.22 21.01 -2.45
CA ASN A 40 6.51 21.14 -3.71
C ASN A 40 5.07 21.62 -3.52
N TYR A 41 4.72 22.70 -4.18
CA TYR A 41 3.36 23.24 -4.28
C TYR A 41 2.77 23.13 -5.69
N GLY A 42 3.59 22.79 -6.68
CA GLY A 42 3.17 22.64 -8.07
C GLY A 42 2.58 21.25 -8.33
N ASN A 43 1.52 21.18 -9.09
CA ASN A 43 0.92 19.91 -9.50
C ASN A 43 1.86 19.08 -10.39
N ILE A 44 1.84 17.79 -10.23
CA ILE A 44 2.52 16.82 -11.12
C ILE A 44 1.44 16.12 -11.95
N ASP A 45 1.43 16.35 -13.24
CA ASP A 45 0.52 15.71 -14.19
C ASP A 45 1.33 15.00 -15.29
N VAL A 46 1.42 13.68 -15.18
CA VAL A 46 2.20 12.85 -16.10
C VAL A 46 1.27 12.09 -17.00
N GLN A 47 1.33 12.38 -18.30
CA GLN A 47 0.46 11.77 -19.31
C GLN A 47 1.23 11.35 -20.56
N SER A 48 0.70 10.34 -21.24
CA SER A 48 1.19 9.88 -22.55
C SER A 48 2.70 9.51 -22.56
N VAL A 49 3.14 8.83 -21.49
CA VAL A 49 4.52 8.37 -21.36
C VAL A 49 4.58 6.85 -21.58
N SER A 50 5.45 6.44 -22.53
CA SER A 50 5.76 5.02 -22.75
C SER A 50 7.17 4.74 -22.26
N VAL A 51 7.30 3.96 -21.20
CA VAL A 51 8.59 3.75 -20.51
C VAL A 51 8.61 2.46 -19.69
N ASN A 52 9.81 1.96 -19.41
CA ASN A 52 10.04 0.86 -18.49
C ASN A 52 10.30 1.40 -17.07
N ALA A 53 9.66 0.92 -16.03
CA ALA A 53 9.87 1.27 -14.63
C ALA A 53 9.90 2.80 -14.29
N PRO A 54 8.84 3.57 -14.59
CA PRO A 54 8.77 4.99 -14.27
C PRO A 54 8.63 5.25 -12.76
N ALA A 55 9.14 6.42 -12.32
CA ALA A 55 9.08 6.86 -10.93
C ALA A 55 8.62 8.33 -10.84
N PHE A 56 7.47 8.57 -10.23
CA PHE A 56 6.82 9.88 -10.15
C PHE A 56 6.53 10.24 -8.69
N GLY A 57 7.23 11.24 -8.17
CA GLY A 57 7.06 11.73 -6.81
C GLY A 57 6.68 13.20 -6.77
N GLY A 58 5.93 13.59 -5.77
CA GLY A 58 5.57 14.99 -5.58
C GLY A 58 6.78 15.87 -5.37
N VAL A 59 7.76 15.42 -4.59
CA VAL A 59 9.01 16.16 -4.32
C VAL A 59 10.18 15.52 -5.06
N PHE A 60 10.38 14.21 -4.91
CA PHE A 60 11.50 13.46 -5.48
C PHE A 60 11.02 12.26 -6.30
N GLY A 61 11.55 12.09 -7.50
CA GLY A 61 11.19 10.95 -8.35
C GLY A 61 11.87 9.66 -7.89
N ARG A 62 13.20 9.62 -7.85
CA ARG A 62 13.96 8.39 -7.57
C ARG A 62 15.23 8.66 -6.79
N ALA A 63 15.54 7.80 -5.81
CA ALA A 63 16.84 7.74 -5.12
C ALA A 63 17.59 6.47 -5.57
N ASP A 64 18.73 6.64 -6.23
CA ASP A 64 19.48 5.57 -6.88
C ASP A 64 20.93 5.49 -6.39
N GLY A 65 21.54 4.31 -6.53
CA GLY A 65 22.92 4.06 -6.18
C GLY A 65 23.14 3.66 -4.71
N ALA A 66 24.41 3.35 -4.39
CA ALA A 66 24.81 2.86 -3.06
C ALA A 66 25.15 4.02 -2.10
N TYR A 67 24.19 4.93 -1.92
CA TYR A 67 24.38 6.15 -1.13
C TYR A 67 23.36 6.22 0.00
N THR A 68 23.65 7.06 1.00
CA THR A 68 22.70 7.41 2.05
C THR A 68 22.03 8.73 1.70
N TYR A 69 20.70 8.68 1.63
CA TYR A 69 19.83 9.84 1.44
C TYR A 69 19.11 10.16 2.74
N THR A 70 19.33 11.37 3.23
CA THR A 70 18.62 11.93 4.38
C THR A 70 17.67 13.00 3.86
N VAL A 71 16.39 12.82 4.10
CA VAL A 71 15.32 13.71 3.64
C VAL A 71 14.57 14.19 4.87
N THR A 72 14.61 15.48 5.15
CA THR A 72 14.01 16.04 6.37
C THR A 72 13.18 17.26 6.03
N ASP A 73 11.95 17.30 6.55
CA ASP A 73 11.05 18.45 6.40
C ASP A 73 10.89 18.81 4.90
N CYS A 74 10.54 17.79 4.10
CA CYS A 74 10.39 17.92 2.65
C CYS A 74 8.97 17.50 2.26
N ASP A 75 8.12 18.50 1.98
CA ASP A 75 6.69 18.33 1.92
C ASP A 75 6.13 18.43 0.50
N ASN A 76 5.11 17.63 0.23
CA ASN A 76 4.30 17.79 -0.96
C ASN A 76 2.95 18.42 -0.60
N MET A 77 2.85 19.71 -0.85
CA MET A 77 1.69 20.57 -0.61
C MET A 77 0.91 20.88 -1.90
N ALA A 78 1.20 20.19 -3.00
CA ALA A 78 0.48 20.29 -4.25
C ALA A 78 -0.99 19.83 -4.09
N GLU A 79 -1.85 20.18 -5.04
CA GLU A 79 -3.20 19.60 -5.09
C GLU A 79 -3.17 18.15 -5.56
N SER A 80 -2.24 17.82 -6.47
CA SER A 80 -2.21 16.49 -7.11
C SER A 80 -0.85 16.01 -7.58
N VAL A 81 -0.69 14.68 -7.51
CA VAL A 81 0.29 13.89 -8.26
C VAL A 81 -0.50 12.89 -9.09
N PHE A 82 -0.81 13.24 -10.33
CA PHE A 82 -1.63 12.43 -11.23
C PHE A 82 -0.77 11.76 -12.29
N VAL A 83 -1.02 10.47 -12.51
CA VAL A 83 -0.33 9.66 -13.51
C VAL A 83 -1.35 8.90 -14.33
N GLY A 84 -1.43 9.20 -15.62
CA GLY A 84 -2.43 8.64 -16.52
C GLY A 84 -1.98 8.50 -17.97
N ASN A 85 -2.81 7.82 -18.76
CA ASN A 85 -2.58 7.59 -20.20
C ASN A 85 -1.18 7.02 -20.52
N MET A 86 -0.66 6.20 -19.64
CA MET A 86 0.66 5.61 -19.80
C MET A 86 0.59 4.15 -20.23
N SER A 87 1.58 3.76 -21.03
CA SER A 87 1.91 2.35 -21.24
C SER A 87 3.26 2.06 -20.55
N TRP A 88 3.29 1.07 -19.65
CA TRP A 88 4.54 0.65 -19.01
C TRP A 88 4.76 -0.85 -19.15
N ALA A 89 6.04 -1.24 -19.22
CA ALA A 89 6.42 -2.62 -19.51
C ALA A 89 6.66 -3.47 -18.26
N SER A 90 6.98 -2.86 -17.11
CA SER A 90 7.32 -3.61 -15.88
C SER A 90 6.59 -3.08 -14.63
N ASN A 91 7.15 -2.12 -13.93
CA ASN A 91 6.60 -1.59 -12.69
C ASN A 91 6.39 -0.07 -12.80
N ILE A 92 5.40 0.45 -12.10
CA ILE A 92 5.20 1.89 -11.93
C ILE A 92 5.29 2.25 -10.44
N HIS A 93 5.96 3.35 -10.15
CA HIS A 93 6.18 3.82 -8.79
C HIS A 93 5.70 5.26 -8.64
N ILE A 94 4.79 5.49 -7.69
CA ILE A 94 4.21 6.81 -7.45
C ILE A 94 4.22 7.07 -5.94
N GLY A 95 4.78 8.20 -5.54
CA GLY A 95 4.81 8.63 -4.14
C GLY A 95 4.41 10.08 -3.99
N GLY A 96 3.74 10.41 -2.90
CA GLY A 96 3.44 11.80 -2.58
C GLY A 96 4.70 12.62 -2.39
N VAL A 97 5.70 12.09 -1.69
CA VAL A 97 7.01 12.73 -1.51
C VAL A 97 8.07 12.09 -2.40
N LEU A 98 8.33 10.80 -2.26
CA LEU A 98 9.34 10.05 -3.02
C LEU A 98 8.73 8.82 -3.69
N ALA A 99 8.98 8.61 -4.99
CA ALA A 99 8.39 7.45 -5.67
C ALA A 99 9.16 6.14 -5.44
N LEU A 100 10.47 6.16 -5.54
CA LEU A 100 11.29 4.93 -5.56
C LEU A 100 12.65 5.11 -4.91
N THR A 101 13.04 4.12 -4.10
CA THR A 101 14.45 3.91 -3.74
C THR A 101 14.96 2.60 -4.34
N THR A 102 16.25 2.55 -4.73
CA THR A 102 16.85 1.34 -5.29
C THR A 102 17.55 0.49 -4.23
N ASN A 103 17.81 -0.78 -4.54
CA ASN A 103 18.28 -1.80 -3.59
C ASN A 103 19.59 -1.47 -2.85
N SER A 104 20.44 -0.64 -3.44
CA SER A 104 21.73 -0.30 -2.83
C SER A 104 21.69 0.95 -1.94
N ALA A 105 20.63 1.75 -2.02
CA ALA A 105 20.48 2.97 -1.24
C ALA A 105 20.21 2.68 0.24
N VAL A 106 20.49 3.65 1.08
CA VAL A 106 19.97 3.79 2.45
C VAL A 106 19.10 5.04 2.49
N LEU A 107 17.88 4.95 2.97
CA LEU A 107 16.96 6.07 3.06
C LEU A 107 16.60 6.36 4.51
N ASN A 108 16.75 7.63 4.91
CA ASN A 108 16.21 8.17 6.15
C ASN A 108 15.30 9.35 5.81
N MET A 109 14.01 9.21 6.05
CA MET A 109 13.02 10.29 5.90
C MET A 109 12.47 10.67 7.27
N THR A 110 12.43 11.96 7.55
CA THR A 110 11.94 12.47 8.84
C THR A 110 11.10 13.72 8.60
N ASP A 111 9.97 13.82 9.29
CA ASP A 111 9.08 14.99 9.26
C ASP A 111 8.68 15.40 7.81
N CYS A 112 8.38 14.41 6.95
CA CYS A 112 8.01 14.65 5.56
C CYS A 112 6.52 14.37 5.35
N ASP A 113 5.78 15.39 4.88
CA ASP A 113 4.33 15.33 4.80
C ASP A 113 3.82 15.36 3.35
N ASN A 114 2.68 14.71 3.11
CA ASN A 114 1.95 14.78 1.85
C ASN A 114 0.50 15.18 2.07
N SER A 115 0.07 16.26 1.44
CA SER A 115 -1.34 16.65 1.38
C SER A 115 -1.96 16.46 -0.01
N ALA A 116 -1.17 16.13 -1.02
CA ALA A 116 -1.63 15.98 -2.40
C ALA A 116 -2.46 14.71 -2.62
N HIS A 117 -3.47 14.79 -3.48
CA HIS A 117 -4.12 13.61 -4.02
C HIS A 117 -3.16 12.86 -4.97
N VAL A 118 -2.71 11.68 -4.58
CA VAL A 118 -1.86 10.80 -5.39
C VAL A 118 -2.74 9.83 -6.15
N LYS A 119 -2.75 9.90 -7.47
CA LYS A 119 -3.64 9.07 -8.31
C LYS A 119 -2.91 8.40 -9.47
N ASN A 120 -3.08 7.09 -9.56
CA ASN A 120 -2.75 6.32 -10.77
C ASN A 120 -4.04 5.97 -11.51
N TYR A 121 -4.22 6.47 -12.74
CA TYR A 121 -5.34 6.13 -13.63
C TYR A 121 -4.86 5.67 -15.01
N CYS A 122 -3.66 5.09 -15.06
CA CYS A 122 -3.09 4.57 -16.28
C CYS A 122 -3.91 3.43 -16.87
N SER A 123 -3.92 3.31 -18.18
CA SER A 123 -4.33 2.09 -18.86
C SER A 123 -3.10 1.22 -19.13
N THR A 124 -3.23 -0.08 -18.94
CA THR A 124 -2.15 -1.02 -19.24
C THR A 124 -2.67 -2.25 -19.95
N SER A 125 -1.91 -2.70 -20.95
CA SER A 125 -2.12 -3.99 -21.62
C SER A 125 -1.20 -5.08 -21.07
N ASN A 126 -0.51 -4.81 -19.97
CA ASN A 126 0.47 -5.72 -19.41
C ASN A 126 -0.18 -6.98 -18.82
N SER A 127 0.25 -8.16 -19.27
CA SER A 127 -0.25 -9.47 -18.85
C SER A 127 0.71 -10.19 -17.89
N GLY A 128 1.80 -9.53 -17.45
CA GLY A 128 2.80 -10.14 -16.58
C GLY A 128 2.37 -10.14 -15.11
N THR A 129 2.27 -11.30 -14.47
CA THR A 129 1.96 -11.43 -13.03
C THR A 129 3.09 -10.95 -12.11
N SER A 130 4.24 -10.61 -12.68
CA SER A 130 5.40 -10.07 -11.95
C SER A 130 5.46 -8.55 -11.94
N ASN A 131 4.50 -7.88 -12.55
CA ASN A 131 4.47 -6.43 -12.64
C ASN A 131 3.67 -5.80 -11.50
N TYR A 132 4.13 -4.66 -11.04
CA TYR A 132 3.56 -3.98 -9.89
C TYR A 132 3.22 -2.52 -10.19
N SER A 133 2.17 -2.04 -9.55
CA SER A 133 1.86 -0.63 -9.36
C SER A 133 2.00 -0.32 -7.88
N HIS A 134 2.92 0.56 -7.54
CA HIS A 134 3.20 0.95 -6.15
C HIS A 134 2.77 2.40 -5.94
N LEU A 135 1.85 2.62 -5.01
CA LEU A 135 1.36 3.94 -4.62
C LEU A 135 1.53 4.12 -3.12
N GLY A 136 2.20 5.20 -2.72
CA GLY A 136 2.31 5.60 -1.32
C GLY A 136 2.09 7.08 -1.11
N GLY A 137 1.51 7.45 0.01
CA GLY A 137 1.33 8.87 0.35
C GLY A 137 2.68 9.56 0.56
N ILE A 138 3.63 8.88 1.16
CA ILE A 138 5.00 9.37 1.36
C ILE A 138 5.96 8.67 0.38
N LEU A 139 6.00 7.34 0.39
CA LEU A 139 6.94 6.55 -0.40
C LEU A 139 6.23 5.50 -1.24
N GLY A 140 6.38 5.54 -2.56
CA GLY A 140 5.78 4.56 -3.47
C GLY A 140 6.34 3.16 -3.22
N ILE A 141 7.66 2.98 -3.28
CA ILE A 141 8.33 1.72 -2.92
C ILE A 141 9.66 1.95 -2.19
N ALA A 142 9.81 1.28 -1.06
CA ALA A 142 11.06 1.16 -0.33
C ALA A 142 11.83 -0.08 -0.82
N SER A 143 12.66 0.07 -1.87
CA SER A 143 13.60 -0.96 -2.31
C SER A 143 15.04 -0.72 -1.82
N ALA A 144 15.25 0.32 -1.02
CA ALA A 144 16.53 0.60 -0.37
C ALA A 144 17.03 -0.61 0.45
N SER A 145 18.32 -0.75 0.63
CA SER A 145 18.89 -1.77 1.51
C SER A 145 18.38 -1.63 2.95
N LYS A 146 18.12 -0.38 3.36
CA LYS A 146 17.41 -0.01 4.58
C LYS A 146 16.63 1.27 4.33
N ALA A 147 15.37 1.30 4.73
CA ALA A 147 14.54 2.50 4.73
C ALA A 147 13.99 2.77 6.13
N THR A 148 14.08 4.01 6.59
CA THR A 148 13.50 4.47 7.86
C THR A 148 12.67 5.71 7.57
N LEU A 149 11.39 5.67 7.91
CA LEU A 149 10.48 6.79 7.86
C LEU A 149 10.06 7.11 9.30
N THR A 150 10.22 8.36 9.72
CA THR A 150 9.91 8.80 11.08
C THR A 150 9.09 10.08 11.04
N ASN A 151 8.02 10.16 11.81
CA ASN A 151 7.13 11.33 11.95
C ASN A 151 6.52 11.82 10.62
N CYS A 152 6.38 10.97 9.62
CA CYS A 152 5.84 11.38 8.32
C CYS A 152 4.30 11.26 8.31
N LYS A 153 3.61 12.21 7.66
CA LYS A 153 2.15 12.23 7.65
C LYS A 153 1.59 12.31 6.24
N ASN A 154 0.56 11.52 6.00
CA ASN A 154 -0.22 11.64 4.78
C ASN A 154 -1.65 12.09 5.11
N SER A 155 -2.06 13.23 4.56
CA SER A 155 -3.44 13.70 4.58
C SER A 155 -4.11 13.67 3.20
N GLY A 156 -3.32 13.47 2.15
CA GLY A 156 -3.80 13.38 0.78
C GLY A 156 -4.45 12.03 0.46
N LYS A 157 -5.45 12.03 -0.40
CA LYS A 157 -6.08 10.81 -0.90
C LYS A 157 -5.09 9.98 -1.74
N ILE A 158 -5.03 8.68 -1.54
CA ILE A 158 -4.24 7.75 -2.34
C ILE A 158 -5.20 6.86 -3.14
N GLU A 159 -5.19 6.97 -4.47
CA GLU A 159 -6.15 6.30 -5.34
C GLU A 159 -5.48 5.54 -6.49
N ASN A 160 -5.74 4.26 -6.54
CA ASN A 160 -5.41 3.45 -7.72
C ASN A 160 -6.68 3.18 -8.55
N ALA A 161 -6.78 3.84 -9.68
CA ALA A 161 -7.87 3.73 -10.65
C ALA A 161 -7.39 3.15 -11.99
N THR A 162 -6.36 2.32 -11.97
CA THR A 162 -5.76 1.71 -13.16
C THR A 162 -6.78 0.91 -13.96
N ILE A 163 -6.77 1.07 -15.29
CA ILE A 163 -7.58 0.31 -16.23
C ILE A 163 -6.70 -0.78 -16.84
N ASN A 164 -7.04 -2.05 -16.63
CA ASN A 164 -6.35 -3.16 -17.28
C ASN A 164 -7.08 -3.57 -18.57
N ALA A 165 -6.47 -3.28 -19.71
CA ALA A 165 -7.06 -3.56 -21.03
C ALA A 165 -7.11 -5.06 -21.38
N ASN A 166 -6.31 -5.92 -20.76
CA ASN A 166 -6.23 -7.36 -21.11
C ASN A 166 -7.36 -8.22 -20.53
N GLY A 167 -8.17 -7.73 -19.63
CA GLY A 167 -9.38 -8.40 -19.17
C GLY A 167 -9.21 -9.71 -18.39
N ASP A 168 -8.00 -10.28 -18.33
CA ASP A 168 -7.72 -11.56 -17.67
C ASP A 168 -7.28 -11.32 -16.21
N ALA A 169 -8.15 -11.65 -15.27
CA ALA A 169 -7.87 -11.52 -13.84
C ALA A 169 -6.80 -12.50 -13.32
N SER A 170 -6.47 -13.54 -14.09
CA SER A 170 -5.40 -14.50 -13.75
C SER A 170 -4.01 -14.01 -14.18
N LYS A 171 -3.97 -12.98 -15.00
CA LYS A 171 -2.75 -12.36 -15.52
C LYS A 171 -2.91 -10.86 -15.39
N GLY A 172 -2.12 -10.24 -14.58
CA GLY A 172 -2.27 -8.81 -14.39
C GLY A 172 -1.31 -8.27 -13.34
N ILE A 173 -1.47 -7.00 -13.11
CA ILE A 173 -0.61 -6.23 -12.22
C ILE A 173 -1.02 -6.50 -10.76
N ARG A 174 -0.02 -6.52 -9.89
CA ARG A 174 -0.20 -6.42 -8.44
C ARG A 174 -0.20 -4.95 -8.04
N HIS A 175 -1.21 -4.54 -7.33
CA HIS A 175 -1.36 -3.17 -6.87
C HIS A 175 -1.04 -3.10 -5.37
N CYS A 176 0.02 -2.36 -5.01
CA CYS A 176 0.40 -2.13 -3.61
C CYS A 176 0.12 -0.66 -3.30
N ILE A 177 -0.84 -0.41 -2.42
CA ILE A 177 -1.38 0.91 -2.14
C ILE A 177 -1.33 1.12 -0.62
N GLY A 178 -0.59 2.11 -0.18
CA GLY A 178 -0.46 2.45 1.24
C GLY A 178 -0.60 3.94 1.50
N GLY A 179 -1.17 4.31 2.63
CA GLY A 179 -1.27 5.72 3.04
C GLY A 179 0.11 6.35 3.24
N ILE A 180 1.08 5.58 3.74
CA ILE A 180 2.47 6.02 3.92
C ILE A 180 3.38 5.34 2.90
N VAL A 181 3.45 4.01 2.87
CA VAL A 181 4.32 3.25 1.97
C VAL A 181 3.51 2.31 1.09
N GLY A 182 3.62 2.41 -0.23
CA GLY A 182 2.97 1.48 -1.15
C GLY A 182 3.51 0.05 -0.98
N ARG A 183 4.83 -0.13 -1.04
CA ARG A 183 5.49 -1.42 -0.81
C ARG A 183 6.83 -1.27 -0.10
N ALA A 184 7.02 -2.06 0.95
CA ALA A 184 8.30 -2.25 1.62
C ALA A 184 8.96 -3.53 1.09
N ASN A 185 9.94 -3.39 0.19
CA ASN A 185 10.56 -4.52 -0.51
C ASN A 185 11.79 -5.08 0.24
N ASN A 186 12.44 -4.27 1.06
CA ASN A 186 13.58 -4.64 1.92
C ASN A 186 13.31 -4.17 3.36
N ALA A 187 14.33 -4.26 4.22
CA ALA A 187 14.23 -3.85 5.62
C ALA A 187 13.71 -2.41 5.74
N THR A 188 12.50 -2.27 6.23
CA THR A 188 11.80 -0.99 6.32
C THR A 188 11.24 -0.80 7.72
N THR A 189 11.49 0.38 8.27
CA THR A 189 10.89 0.84 9.53
C THR A 189 10.00 2.06 9.24
N VAL A 190 8.77 2.01 9.71
CA VAL A 190 7.80 3.11 9.68
C VAL A 190 7.44 3.39 11.12
N ASP A 191 7.86 4.54 11.62
CA ASP A 191 7.83 4.91 13.03
C ASP A 191 7.13 6.26 13.23
N ASN A 192 6.12 6.30 14.07
CA ASN A 192 5.32 7.50 14.36
C ASN A 192 4.82 8.18 13.08
N CYS A 193 4.31 7.40 12.12
CA CYS A 193 3.81 7.91 10.85
C CYS A 193 2.30 7.70 10.74
N ASP A 194 1.57 8.77 10.42
CA ASP A 194 0.12 8.79 10.46
C ASP A 194 -0.50 8.95 9.07
N ASN A 195 -1.59 8.24 8.84
CA ASN A 195 -2.42 8.42 7.66
C ASN A 195 -3.81 8.92 8.02
N SER A 196 -4.15 10.11 7.54
CA SER A 196 -5.49 10.69 7.59
C SER A 196 -6.12 10.89 6.19
N GLY A 197 -5.42 10.50 5.13
CA GLY A 197 -5.92 10.49 3.77
C GLY A 197 -6.58 9.16 3.38
N ALA A 198 -7.70 9.19 2.67
CA ALA A 198 -8.37 7.98 2.20
C ALA A 198 -7.47 7.14 1.27
N VAL A 199 -7.45 5.83 1.48
CA VAL A 199 -6.69 4.89 0.64
C VAL A 199 -7.66 4.00 -0.12
N CYS A 200 -7.67 4.08 -1.45
CA CYS A 200 -8.66 3.37 -2.24
C CYS A 200 -8.11 2.72 -3.50
N ALA A 201 -8.64 1.52 -3.79
CA ALA A 201 -8.46 0.82 -5.05
C ALA A 201 -9.80 0.83 -5.80
N THR A 202 -9.88 1.67 -6.84
CA THR A 202 -11.04 1.76 -7.74
C THR A 202 -10.74 1.17 -9.12
N ALA A 203 -9.60 0.49 -9.24
CA ALA A 203 -9.11 -0.12 -10.46
C ALA A 203 -10.12 -1.13 -11.04
N ASP A 204 -10.25 -1.15 -12.36
CA ASP A 204 -11.19 -2.05 -13.02
C ASP A 204 -10.76 -3.52 -12.87
N LYS A 205 -9.50 -3.83 -13.14
CA LYS A 205 -8.98 -5.20 -13.09
C LYS A 205 -7.53 -5.24 -12.59
N GLY A 206 -7.19 -6.33 -11.89
CA GLY A 206 -5.84 -6.61 -11.42
C GLY A 206 -5.70 -8.05 -10.98
N TYR A 207 -4.46 -8.53 -10.83
CA TYR A 207 -4.19 -9.86 -10.29
C TYR A 207 -4.37 -9.88 -8.78
N MET A 208 -3.80 -8.90 -8.09
CA MET A 208 -3.90 -8.74 -6.64
C MET A 208 -3.92 -7.27 -6.25
N PHE A 209 -4.69 -6.97 -5.22
CA PHE A 209 -4.74 -5.65 -4.59
C PHE A 209 -4.32 -5.77 -3.13
N PHE A 210 -3.30 -5.02 -2.76
CA PHE A 210 -2.83 -4.85 -1.38
C PHE A 210 -3.11 -3.41 -0.97
N VAL A 211 -4.13 -3.19 -0.15
CA VAL A 211 -4.60 -1.85 0.23
C VAL A 211 -4.51 -1.69 1.74
N GLY A 212 -3.58 -0.88 2.21
CA GLY A 212 -3.34 -0.67 3.64
C GLY A 212 -3.35 0.80 4.02
N GLY A 213 -3.86 1.10 5.21
CA GLY A 213 -3.90 2.46 5.71
C GLY A 213 -2.50 3.07 5.90
N ILE A 214 -1.53 2.28 6.32
CA ILE A 214 -0.13 2.67 6.44
C ILE A 214 0.70 2.03 5.32
N THR A 215 0.67 0.71 5.17
CA THR A 215 1.51 0.00 4.19
C THR A 215 0.69 -0.97 3.34
N GLY A 216 0.84 -0.92 2.02
CA GLY A 216 0.20 -1.87 1.11
C GLY A 216 0.79 -3.27 1.26
N GLU A 217 2.08 -3.46 1.04
CA GLU A 217 2.75 -4.77 1.19
C GLU A 217 4.12 -4.64 1.86
N GLY A 218 4.38 -5.45 2.90
CA GLY A 218 5.72 -5.74 3.41
C GLY A 218 6.24 -7.04 2.78
N SER A 219 7.14 -6.94 1.80
CA SER A 219 7.71 -8.11 1.10
C SER A 219 8.95 -8.66 1.80
N SER A 220 9.51 -7.95 2.76
CA SER A 220 10.62 -8.34 3.63
C SER A 220 10.31 -7.93 5.07
N ALA A 221 11.24 -8.04 5.98
CA ALA A 221 11.06 -7.63 7.37
C ALA A 221 10.60 -6.17 7.45
N LEU A 222 9.33 -5.96 7.82
CA LEU A 222 8.70 -4.67 8.00
C LEU A 222 8.44 -4.44 9.48
N THR A 223 8.90 -3.30 9.98
CA THR A 223 8.54 -2.82 11.32
C THR A 223 7.64 -1.60 11.18
N ILE A 224 6.45 -1.65 11.77
CA ILE A 224 5.54 -0.52 11.92
C ILE A 224 5.36 -0.31 13.41
N GLN A 225 5.60 0.90 13.90
CA GLN A 225 5.40 1.20 15.30
C GLN A 225 4.85 2.60 15.51
N ASP A 226 4.00 2.74 16.52
CA ASP A 226 3.43 4.03 16.92
C ASP A 226 2.73 4.78 15.77
N CYS A 227 2.07 4.03 14.85
CA CYS A 227 1.45 4.56 13.63
C CYS A 227 -0.07 4.47 13.69
N ASP A 228 -0.76 5.54 13.26
CA ASP A 228 -2.21 5.61 13.27
C ASP A 228 -2.80 5.78 11.86
N ASN A 229 -3.83 4.98 11.56
CA ASN A 229 -4.70 5.20 10.42
C ASN A 229 -6.06 5.72 10.88
N THR A 230 -6.41 6.91 10.45
CA THR A 230 -7.68 7.57 10.82
C THR A 230 -8.60 7.79 9.62
N SER A 231 -8.25 7.29 8.44
CA SER A 231 -9.06 7.45 7.23
C SER A 231 -9.35 6.12 6.53
N ASP A 232 -10.48 6.09 5.83
CA ASP A 232 -11.03 4.88 5.24
C ASP A 232 -10.09 4.19 4.24
N VAL A 233 -10.04 2.86 4.35
CA VAL A 233 -9.36 1.96 3.42
C VAL A 233 -10.42 1.21 2.64
N SER A 234 -10.47 1.37 1.33
CA SER A 234 -11.56 0.82 0.53
C SER A 234 -11.09 0.18 -0.79
N SER A 235 -11.84 -0.82 -1.24
CA SER A 235 -11.67 -1.37 -2.58
C SER A 235 -13.01 -1.61 -3.25
N THR A 236 -13.14 -1.09 -4.48
CA THR A 236 -14.25 -1.38 -5.40
C THR A 236 -13.74 -2.08 -6.66
N ALA A 237 -12.53 -2.64 -6.63
CA ALA A 237 -11.95 -3.37 -7.74
C ALA A 237 -12.89 -4.46 -8.27
N THR A 238 -12.95 -4.61 -9.59
CA THR A 238 -13.93 -5.51 -10.24
C THR A 238 -13.40 -6.92 -10.48
N SER A 239 -12.11 -7.17 -10.19
CA SER A 239 -11.51 -8.50 -10.32
C SER A 239 -10.22 -8.63 -9.50
N GLY A 240 -9.75 -9.86 -9.33
CA GLY A 240 -8.51 -10.19 -8.62
C GLY A 240 -8.70 -10.53 -7.14
N SER A 241 -7.63 -10.94 -6.50
CA SER A 241 -7.60 -11.15 -5.05
C SER A 241 -7.39 -9.82 -4.33
N VAL A 242 -8.07 -9.61 -3.21
CA VAL A 242 -8.00 -8.37 -2.45
C VAL A 242 -7.58 -8.66 -1.01
N LEU A 243 -6.47 -8.06 -0.60
CA LEU A 243 -6.02 -8.06 0.79
C LEU A 243 -6.03 -6.63 1.32
N MET A 244 -6.68 -6.43 2.46
CA MET A 244 -6.85 -5.10 3.03
C MET A 244 -6.60 -5.11 4.53
N GLY A 245 -5.94 -4.07 5.00
CA GLY A 245 -5.74 -3.84 6.43
C GLY A 245 -5.80 -2.36 6.77
N GLY A 246 -6.35 -2.05 7.91
CA GLY A 246 -6.36 -0.67 8.41
C GLY A 246 -4.94 -0.13 8.62
N VAL A 247 -3.98 -1.02 8.94
CA VAL A 247 -2.56 -0.68 9.05
C VAL A 247 -1.77 -1.26 7.87
N SER A 248 -1.76 -2.59 7.69
CA SER A 248 -1.03 -3.22 6.58
C SER A 248 -1.90 -4.23 5.83
N ALA A 249 -1.88 -4.20 4.51
CA ALA A 249 -2.65 -5.19 3.76
C ALA A 249 -2.00 -6.58 3.82
N ARG A 250 -0.66 -6.65 3.74
CA ARG A 250 0.05 -7.92 3.76
C ARG A 250 1.44 -7.81 4.40
N LEU A 251 1.77 -8.77 5.26
CA LEU A 251 3.13 -9.07 5.70
C LEU A 251 3.58 -10.35 4.97
N ALA A 252 4.29 -10.19 3.84
CA ALA A 252 4.61 -11.30 2.96
C ALA A 252 5.78 -12.16 3.46
N ASN A 253 6.73 -11.58 4.18
CA ASN A 253 7.88 -12.28 4.78
C ASN A 253 8.05 -11.93 6.27
N GLY A 254 6.93 -11.93 7.00
CA GLY A 254 6.92 -11.58 8.41
C GLY A 254 7.01 -10.09 8.67
N GLY A 255 7.16 -9.75 9.93
CA GLY A 255 7.26 -8.36 10.38
C GLY A 255 6.73 -8.15 11.78
N SER A 256 6.83 -6.92 12.24
CA SER A 256 6.36 -6.49 13.56
C SER A 256 5.51 -5.25 13.44
N ILE A 257 4.33 -5.26 14.07
CA ILE A 257 3.49 -4.07 14.24
C ILE A 257 3.30 -3.86 15.73
N LYS A 258 3.64 -2.66 16.23
CA LYS A 258 3.57 -2.32 17.65
C LYS A 258 2.83 -1.01 17.87
N ASN A 259 2.05 -0.94 18.94
CA ASN A 259 1.38 0.27 19.42
C ASN A 259 0.61 1.04 18.34
N SER A 260 0.21 0.37 17.29
CA SER A 260 -0.38 1.01 16.10
C SER A 260 -1.88 0.82 16.06
N THR A 261 -2.58 1.82 15.51
CA THR A 261 -4.04 1.91 15.64
C THR A 261 -4.71 2.04 14.27
N ASN A 262 -5.85 1.39 14.11
CA ASN A 262 -6.82 1.71 13.07
C ASN A 262 -8.09 2.28 13.70
N ASN A 263 -8.48 3.47 13.28
CA ASN A 263 -9.70 4.15 13.70
C ASN A 263 -10.64 4.48 12.52
N ALA A 264 -10.56 3.69 11.45
CA ALA A 264 -11.28 3.96 10.22
C ALA A 264 -11.85 2.69 9.61
N LYS A 265 -12.79 2.86 8.69
CA LYS A 265 -13.43 1.72 8.01
C LYS A 265 -12.45 1.03 7.06
N VAL A 266 -12.55 -0.30 7.01
CA VAL A 266 -11.88 -1.14 6.01
C VAL A 266 -12.97 -1.87 5.23
N THR A 267 -13.26 -1.41 4.02
CA THR A 267 -14.44 -1.86 3.25
C THR A 267 -14.06 -2.43 1.89
N LEU A 268 -14.41 -3.68 1.66
CA LEU A 268 -14.35 -4.32 0.35
C LEU A 268 -15.76 -4.38 -0.27
N ALA A 269 -16.01 -3.58 -1.30
CA ALA A 269 -17.30 -3.51 -2.01
C ALA A 269 -17.20 -3.93 -3.50
N GLY A 270 -16.01 -4.32 -3.94
CA GLY A 270 -15.74 -4.76 -5.30
C GLY A 270 -16.16 -6.20 -5.60
N THR A 271 -15.75 -6.72 -6.75
CA THR A 271 -15.94 -8.11 -7.14
C THR A 271 -14.60 -8.86 -7.00
N VAL A 272 -14.58 -9.90 -6.18
CA VAL A 272 -13.42 -10.79 -6.05
C VAL A 272 -13.59 -11.95 -7.02
N LEU A 273 -12.68 -12.11 -7.96
CA LEU A 273 -12.66 -13.25 -8.88
C LEU A 273 -11.50 -14.19 -8.52
N ASN A 274 -11.68 -15.47 -8.85
CA ASN A 274 -10.63 -16.47 -8.77
C ASN A 274 -9.45 -16.07 -9.68
N GLY A 275 -8.51 -15.31 -9.16
CA GLY A 275 -7.24 -15.03 -9.80
C GLY A 275 -6.22 -16.05 -9.36
N SER A 276 -5.99 -17.10 -10.17
CA SER A 276 -4.86 -18.01 -10.13
C SER A 276 -4.52 -18.81 -8.85
N SER A 277 -3.59 -19.70 -9.04
CA SER A 277 -2.99 -20.72 -8.20
C SER A 277 -2.25 -20.29 -6.92
N ASP A 278 -2.20 -19.03 -6.55
CA ASP A 278 -1.83 -18.61 -5.20
C ASP A 278 -3.02 -18.89 -4.26
N THR A 279 -3.18 -20.15 -4.01
CA THR A 279 -4.36 -20.88 -3.54
C THR A 279 -4.85 -20.50 -2.14
N GLY A 280 -4.59 -19.31 -1.69
CA GLY A 280 -4.95 -18.94 -0.34
C GLY A 280 -5.51 -17.53 -0.14
N TYR A 281 -5.36 -16.64 -1.09
CA TYR A 281 -5.65 -15.23 -0.89
C TYR A 281 -6.68 -14.73 -1.87
N GLN A 282 -7.95 -14.86 -1.57
CA GLN A 282 -8.97 -14.35 -2.49
C GLN A 282 -9.62 -13.10 -1.95
N SER A 283 -9.91 -13.07 -0.66
CA SER A 283 -10.33 -11.88 0.05
C SER A 283 -9.94 -12.02 1.52
N SER A 284 -9.01 -11.19 1.98
CA SER A 284 -8.63 -11.16 3.40
C SER A 284 -8.58 -9.73 3.87
N ILE A 285 -9.49 -9.37 4.77
CA ILE A 285 -9.63 -8.02 5.27
C ILE A 285 -9.60 -7.98 6.80
N ALA A 286 -8.97 -6.96 7.33
CA ALA A 286 -8.89 -6.79 8.78
C ALA A 286 -8.70 -5.34 9.22
N GLY A 287 -8.96 -5.09 10.50
CA GLY A 287 -8.67 -3.81 11.11
C GLY A 287 -7.19 -3.46 11.14
N ILE A 288 -6.30 -4.43 11.33
CA ILE A 288 -4.85 -4.19 11.40
C ILE A 288 -4.12 -4.83 10.20
N VAL A 289 -4.14 -6.14 10.04
CA VAL A 289 -3.40 -6.82 8.97
C VAL A 289 -4.31 -7.72 8.14
N GLY A 290 -4.41 -7.45 6.85
CA GLY A 290 -5.19 -8.28 5.93
C GLY A 290 -4.70 -9.73 5.88
N ALA A 291 -3.40 -9.96 5.65
CA ALA A 291 -2.83 -11.31 5.62
C ALA A 291 -1.37 -11.36 6.10
N VAL A 292 -1.01 -12.46 6.77
CA VAL A 292 0.37 -12.82 7.13
C VAL A 292 0.77 -14.08 6.37
N ALA A 293 1.89 -14.00 5.62
CA ALA A 293 2.37 -15.08 4.76
C ALA A 293 3.92 -15.12 4.75
N GLY A 294 4.49 -16.23 4.31
CA GLY A 294 5.94 -16.38 4.09
C GLY A 294 6.75 -16.60 5.38
N ALA A 295 6.67 -15.71 6.35
CA ALA A 295 7.34 -15.84 7.65
C ALA A 295 6.45 -15.37 8.81
N GLU A 296 6.90 -15.58 10.04
CA GLU A 296 6.19 -15.23 11.27
C GLU A 296 6.04 -13.72 11.44
N ALA A 297 4.96 -13.30 12.09
CA ALA A 297 4.70 -11.90 12.41
C ALA A 297 4.28 -11.72 13.87
N THR A 298 4.57 -10.52 14.41
CA THR A 298 4.16 -10.13 15.75
C THR A 298 3.31 -8.87 15.71
N LEU A 299 2.20 -8.87 16.43
CA LEU A 299 1.37 -7.71 16.70
C LEU A 299 1.34 -7.48 18.23
N GLU A 300 1.81 -6.32 18.65
CA GLU A 300 1.91 -5.98 20.08
C GLU A 300 1.19 -4.66 20.38
N ASN A 301 0.27 -4.67 21.33
CA ASN A 301 -0.50 -3.50 21.78
C ASN A 301 -1.23 -2.75 20.63
N CYS A 302 -1.59 -3.46 19.56
CA CYS A 302 -2.30 -2.86 18.44
C CYS A 302 -3.79 -2.74 18.73
N LYS A 303 -4.44 -1.71 18.18
CA LYS A 303 -5.85 -1.45 18.43
C LYS A 303 -6.63 -1.23 17.12
N ASN A 304 -7.73 -1.94 16.98
CA ASN A 304 -8.78 -1.61 16.02
C ASN A 304 -9.92 -0.98 16.80
N LEU A 305 -10.07 0.34 16.71
CA LEU A 305 -10.93 1.13 17.60
C LEU A 305 -12.41 1.04 17.20
N SER A 306 -13.28 1.52 18.08
CA SER A 306 -14.74 1.38 17.97
C SER A 306 -15.34 2.08 16.74
N ALA A 307 -14.71 3.13 16.22
CA ALA A 307 -15.15 3.77 14.96
C ALA A 307 -14.79 2.95 13.72
N ALA A 308 -13.85 2.00 13.85
CA ALA A 308 -13.46 1.13 12.76
C ALA A 308 -14.53 0.06 12.51
N VAL A 309 -14.92 -0.07 11.24
CA VAL A 309 -15.77 -1.16 10.75
C VAL A 309 -14.99 -1.93 9.71
N VAL A 310 -14.81 -3.22 9.94
CA VAL A 310 -14.24 -4.13 8.94
C VAL A 310 -15.40 -4.81 8.22
N ASP A 311 -15.65 -4.43 6.97
CA ASP A 311 -16.81 -4.90 6.20
C ASP A 311 -16.40 -5.51 4.86
N ASN A 312 -16.72 -6.78 4.70
CA ASN A 312 -16.66 -7.46 3.42
C ASN A 312 -18.04 -7.47 2.76
N ALA A 313 -18.30 -6.46 1.96
CA ALA A 313 -19.52 -6.33 1.16
C ALA A 313 -19.27 -6.67 -0.32
N SER A 314 -18.33 -7.55 -0.63
CA SER A 314 -17.98 -7.90 -2.00
C SER A 314 -19.13 -8.52 -2.76
N LYS A 315 -19.34 -8.06 -3.99
CA LYS A 315 -20.36 -8.57 -4.91
C LYS A 315 -19.76 -9.72 -5.71
N ASN A 316 -19.81 -10.92 -5.15
CA ASN A 316 -19.21 -12.07 -5.80
C ASN A 316 -20.28 -13.05 -6.30
N ASN A 317 -20.15 -13.46 -7.56
CA ASN A 317 -20.99 -14.50 -8.16
C ASN A 317 -20.26 -15.86 -8.26
N ASN A 318 -19.01 -15.95 -7.78
CA ASN A 318 -18.20 -17.15 -7.87
C ASN A 318 -18.18 -17.91 -6.54
N ALA A 319 -18.76 -19.11 -6.53
CA ALA A 319 -18.82 -19.98 -5.36
C ALA A 319 -17.44 -20.49 -4.86
N ASN A 320 -16.34 -20.23 -5.58
CA ASN A 320 -15.00 -20.72 -5.21
C ASN A 320 -14.16 -19.67 -4.45
N VAL A 321 -14.69 -18.50 -4.17
CA VAL A 321 -13.96 -17.47 -3.42
C VAL A 321 -13.94 -17.79 -1.93
N ARG A 322 -12.79 -17.63 -1.29
CA ARG A 322 -12.64 -17.72 0.15
C ARG A 322 -12.57 -16.33 0.76
N HIS A 323 -13.36 -16.10 1.78
CA HIS A 323 -13.42 -14.83 2.52
C HIS A 323 -12.89 -15.02 3.93
N SER A 324 -11.96 -14.17 4.34
CA SER A 324 -11.41 -14.14 5.70
C SER A 324 -11.49 -12.71 6.24
N VAL A 325 -12.23 -12.50 7.32
CA VAL A 325 -12.50 -11.19 7.90
C VAL A 325 -12.15 -11.23 9.39
N GLY A 326 -11.24 -10.37 9.82
CA GLY A 326 -10.80 -10.33 11.21
C GLY A 326 -10.71 -8.93 11.78
N GLY A 327 -10.93 -8.78 13.08
CA GLY A 327 -10.72 -7.49 13.75
C GLY A 327 -9.25 -7.08 13.76
N MET A 328 -8.34 -8.03 13.99
CA MET A 328 -6.91 -7.79 14.00
C MET A 328 -6.21 -8.35 12.76
N VAL A 329 -6.46 -9.63 12.42
CA VAL A 329 -5.84 -10.29 11.28
C VAL A 329 -6.89 -11.01 10.43
N GLY A 330 -6.92 -10.75 9.14
CA GLY A 330 -7.85 -11.42 8.23
C GLY A 330 -7.46 -12.88 8.03
N ARG A 331 -6.22 -13.14 7.63
CA ARG A 331 -5.72 -14.50 7.40
C ARG A 331 -4.29 -14.70 7.87
N CYS A 332 -4.04 -15.82 8.57
CA CYS A 332 -2.73 -16.30 8.98
C CYS A 332 -2.36 -17.55 8.17
N VAL A 333 -1.34 -17.45 7.29
CA VAL A 333 -0.71 -18.58 6.60
C VAL A 333 0.59 -18.98 7.30
N LYS A 334 1.10 -18.09 8.13
CA LYS A 334 2.26 -18.31 9.01
C LYS A 334 1.91 -17.90 10.43
N VAL A 335 2.74 -18.35 11.37
CA VAL A 335 2.54 -18.07 12.78
C VAL A 335 2.41 -16.57 13.04
N VAL A 336 1.40 -16.21 13.78
CA VAL A 336 1.19 -14.85 14.25
C VAL A 336 1.10 -14.86 15.76
N THR A 337 1.86 -13.99 16.40
CA THR A 337 1.77 -13.74 17.85
C THR A 337 1.08 -12.40 18.07
N LEU A 338 -0.07 -12.43 18.73
CA LEU A 338 -0.81 -11.25 19.18
C LEU A 338 -0.64 -11.12 20.69
N THR A 339 -0.15 -9.97 21.14
CA THR A 339 0.03 -9.69 22.56
C THR A 339 -0.55 -8.32 22.91
N GLY A 340 -1.44 -8.26 23.90
CA GLY A 340 -2.04 -7.01 24.37
C GLY A 340 -2.89 -6.27 23.33
N CYS A 341 -3.34 -6.95 22.28
CA CYS A 341 -4.09 -6.35 21.19
C CYS A 341 -5.59 -6.25 21.50
N THR A 342 -6.24 -5.21 21.01
CA THR A 342 -7.67 -4.97 21.27
C THR A 342 -8.42 -4.72 19.95
N ASN A 343 -9.50 -5.45 19.73
CA ASN A 343 -10.51 -5.14 18.72
C ASN A 343 -11.77 -4.60 19.41
N GLU A 344 -12.08 -3.35 19.14
CA GLU A 344 -13.35 -2.69 19.54
C GLU A 344 -14.25 -2.47 18.31
N GLY A 345 -13.69 -2.56 17.12
CA GLY A 345 -14.38 -2.31 15.87
C GLY A 345 -15.32 -3.45 15.47
N LYS A 346 -16.41 -3.11 14.80
CA LYS A 346 -17.34 -4.09 14.26
C LYS A 346 -16.71 -4.87 13.09
N VAL A 347 -16.88 -6.19 13.10
CA VAL A 347 -16.44 -7.10 12.05
C VAL A 347 -17.66 -7.70 11.38
N THR A 348 -17.82 -7.50 10.08
CA THR A 348 -19.01 -7.96 9.37
C THR A 348 -18.69 -8.45 7.96
N SER A 349 -19.56 -9.28 7.41
CA SER A 349 -19.51 -9.72 6.02
C SER A 349 -20.91 -9.89 5.47
N SER A 350 -21.18 -9.16 4.39
CA SER A 350 -22.38 -9.31 3.58
C SER A 350 -22.05 -9.75 2.14
N ALA A 351 -20.89 -10.38 1.94
CA ALA A 351 -20.44 -10.88 0.64
C ALA A 351 -21.45 -11.86 0.03
N GLY A 352 -21.67 -11.78 -1.29
CA GLY A 352 -22.73 -12.49 -1.98
C GLY A 352 -22.55 -14.01 -1.99
N ASN A 353 -21.47 -14.52 -2.57
CA ASN A 353 -21.15 -15.95 -2.68
C ASN A 353 -19.71 -16.25 -2.31
N GLY A 354 -19.44 -17.44 -1.82
CA GLY A 354 -18.10 -17.90 -1.51
C GLY A 354 -18.05 -19.37 -1.12
N LEU A 355 -16.88 -19.96 -1.28
CA LEU A 355 -16.58 -21.33 -0.83
C LEU A 355 -16.49 -21.39 0.71
N MET A 356 -15.91 -20.36 1.31
CA MET A 356 -15.70 -20.29 2.75
C MET A 356 -15.86 -18.85 3.23
N PHE A 357 -16.50 -18.70 4.36
CA PHE A 357 -16.61 -17.45 5.10
C PHE A 357 -16.04 -17.68 6.51
N ASN A 358 -14.92 -17.05 6.79
CA ASN A 358 -14.28 -17.11 8.11
C ASN A 358 -14.27 -15.71 8.70
N ILE A 359 -15.02 -15.51 9.78
CA ILE A 359 -15.18 -14.22 10.42
C ILE A 359 -14.83 -14.37 11.88
N GLY A 360 -13.97 -13.52 12.40
CA GLY A 360 -13.55 -13.57 13.80
C GLY A 360 -13.16 -12.19 14.34
N GLY A 361 -13.48 -11.95 15.59
CA GLY A 361 -13.17 -10.68 16.25
C GLY A 361 -11.67 -10.39 16.35
N MET A 362 -10.84 -11.42 16.46
CA MET A 362 -9.37 -11.28 16.44
C MET A 362 -8.80 -11.73 15.11
N THR A 363 -9.02 -12.98 14.72
CA THR A 363 -8.45 -13.59 13.49
C THR A 363 -9.57 -14.23 12.69
N GLY A 364 -9.68 -13.90 11.41
CA GLY A 364 -10.68 -14.49 10.53
C GLY A 364 -10.38 -15.96 10.21
N TYR A 365 -9.16 -16.25 9.74
CA TYR A 365 -8.75 -17.61 9.40
C TYR A 365 -7.27 -17.86 9.70
N SER A 366 -6.95 -19.08 10.16
CA SER A 366 -5.58 -19.52 10.35
C SER A 366 -5.38 -20.95 9.84
N ASP A 367 -4.36 -21.15 9.01
CA ASP A 367 -3.87 -22.47 8.54
C ASP A 367 -2.86 -23.08 9.53
N VAL A 368 -2.40 -22.33 10.54
CA VAL A 368 -1.29 -22.69 11.42
C VAL A 368 -1.61 -22.34 12.87
N SER A 369 -0.83 -22.87 13.78
CA SER A 369 -0.88 -22.45 15.19
C SER A 369 -0.52 -20.97 15.31
N HIS A 370 -1.20 -20.26 16.19
CA HIS A 370 -0.92 -18.85 16.52
C HIS A 370 -1.05 -18.66 18.03
N SER A 371 -0.43 -17.60 18.53
CA SER A 371 -0.52 -17.24 19.95
C SER A 371 -1.31 -15.96 20.12
N ILE A 372 -2.31 -15.98 21.00
CA ILE A 372 -3.11 -14.80 21.37
C ILE A 372 -3.03 -14.68 22.89
N THR A 373 -2.34 -13.64 23.37
CA THR A 373 -2.08 -13.45 24.81
C THR A 373 -2.53 -12.05 25.24
N ASN A 374 -3.31 -11.98 26.31
CA ASN A 374 -3.81 -10.72 26.87
C ASN A 374 -4.53 -9.82 25.84
N CYS A 375 -5.23 -10.44 24.90
CA CYS A 375 -5.97 -9.72 23.85
C CYS A 375 -7.46 -9.66 24.18
N VAL A 376 -8.12 -8.60 23.73
CA VAL A 376 -9.54 -8.36 23.96
C VAL A 376 -10.28 -8.17 22.65
N ASN A 377 -11.39 -8.89 22.45
CA ASN A 377 -12.39 -8.56 21.45
C ASN A 377 -13.61 -7.98 22.17
N ALA A 378 -13.84 -6.70 22.01
CA ALA A 378 -15.02 -5.99 22.50
C ALA A 378 -15.95 -5.56 21.34
N GLY A 379 -15.51 -5.73 20.09
CA GLY A 379 -16.29 -5.41 18.90
C GLY A 379 -17.35 -6.47 18.60
N GLU A 380 -18.42 -6.05 17.94
CA GLU A 380 -19.45 -6.94 17.38
C GLU A 380 -18.88 -7.76 16.21
N VAL A 381 -19.26 -9.01 16.12
CA VAL A 381 -18.86 -9.92 15.03
C VAL A 381 -20.11 -10.52 14.37
#